data_498d088bd69452a8e1032e7d7aca1b71
#
_entry.id   498d088bd69452a8e1032e7d7aca1b71
#
_cell.length_a   1.000
_cell.length_b   1.000
_cell.length_c   1.000
_cell.angle_alpha   90.00
_cell.angle_beta   90.00
_cell.angle_gamma   90.00
#
_symmetry.space_group_name_H-M   'P 1'
#
loop_
_entity.id
_entity.type
_entity.pdbx_description
1 polymer ?
#
loop_
_entity_poly.entity_id
_entity_poly.type
_entity_poly.pdbx_seq_one_letter_code
_entity_poly.pdbx_strand_id
1 'polypeptide(L)'
;MLLRLVQGRWPPASVATTPAEILHKGILEDYFRWMGDLRGLSPQTVEDRVVEASRFLGWVGECGVRERLGALTRLDVDLYMKGRAVSLHRRSLNGLAMRLRSLLRFLYTTGQTMNDLAMTVIAPPVHAFEGIPSAMLPEDVGKVLEAARQDGTAKGIRDYAILLLIAKYGVRAGEVTALRLDDVDWRKELIRIRHSKTGAMSCLPLLPEVGEALLNYLQQSRPRTSFREIFIRCQAPYRPFRNGSSLYGMVQWRLAAANVVPVGKRGPHSFRHARAVSMLRASVPVKEIGDLLGHRAADSTLVYLKLATDDLRAVAMEIPAGVKI
;
A
#
# COMPACT_ATOMS: atom_id res chain seq x y z
N MET A 1 -5.71 -26.10 14.45
CA MET A 1 -5.28 -25.01 15.35
C MET A 1 -3.82 -25.15 15.79
N LEU A 2 -3.39 -26.32 16.29
CA LEU A 2 -1.99 -26.61 16.71
C LEU A 2 -0.96 -26.45 15.59
N LEU A 3 -1.22 -26.91 14.36
CA LEU A 3 -0.32 -26.75 13.21
C LEU A 3 -0.10 -25.29 12.82
N ARG A 4 -1.07 -24.39 13.01
CA ARG A 4 -0.90 -22.94 12.84
C ARG A 4 0.13 -22.36 13.80
N LEU A 5 0.16 -22.87 15.03
CA LEU A 5 1.09 -22.42 16.07
C LEU A 5 2.52 -22.92 15.84
N VAL A 6 2.67 -24.15 15.35
CA VAL A 6 3.98 -24.79 15.18
C VAL A 6 4.69 -24.34 13.91
N GLN A 7 3.97 -24.17 12.78
CA GLN A 7 4.60 -23.88 11.48
C GLN A 7 4.43 -22.42 11.02
N GLY A 8 3.65 -21.60 11.72
CA GLY A 8 3.44 -20.18 11.36
C GLY A 8 2.77 -19.94 10.00
N ARG A 9 2.42 -21.00 9.24
CA ARG A 9 1.77 -20.94 7.92
C ARG A 9 0.56 -21.85 7.91
N TRP A 10 -0.60 -21.28 7.65
CA TRP A 10 -1.83 -22.04 7.42
C TRP A 10 -2.69 -21.34 6.36
N PRO A 11 -3.24 -22.05 5.38
CA PRO A 11 -3.02 -23.47 5.10
C PRO A 11 -1.56 -23.76 4.74
N PRO A 12 -1.08 -25.02 4.92
CA PRO A 12 0.24 -25.39 4.46
C PRO A 12 0.32 -25.10 2.95
N ALA A 13 1.50 -24.70 2.47
CA ALA A 13 1.70 -24.54 1.03
C ALA A 13 1.33 -25.88 0.35
N SER A 14 0.52 -25.81 -0.71
CA SER A 14 0.23 -27.00 -1.52
C SER A 14 1.54 -27.60 -1.99
N VAL A 15 1.72 -28.90 -1.75
CA VAL A 15 2.87 -29.61 -2.31
C VAL A 15 2.58 -29.78 -3.80
N ALA A 16 3.49 -29.28 -4.63
CA ALA A 16 3.41 -29.50 -6.08
C ALA A 16 3.51 -31.01 -6.36
N THR A 17 2.49 -31.58 -6.95
CA THR A 17 2.37 -33.03 -7.19
C THR A 17 2.44 -33.38 -8.67
N THR A 18 2.04 -32.48 -9.54
CA THR A 18 2.11 -32.68 -10.99
C THR A 18 3.40 -32.12 -11.58
N PRO A 19 3.90 -32.65 -12.71
CA PRO A 19 5.07 -32.11 -13.40
C PRO A 19 4.91 -30.61 -13.74
N ALA A 20 3.70 -30.16 -14.09
CA ALA A 20 3.40 -28.79 -14.38
C ALA A 20 3.52 -27.89 -13.13
N GLU A 21 2.97 -28.33 -11.99
CA GLU A 21 3.10 -27.60 -10.72
C GLU A 21 4.55 -27.50 -10.25
N ILE A 22 5.33 -28.57 -10.43
CA ILE A 22 6.77 -28.61 -10.10
C ILE A 22 7.52 -27.59 -10.95
N LEU A 23 7.25 -27.56 -12.27
CA LEU A 23 7.86 -26.60 -13.21
C LEU A 23 7.46 -25.16 -12.86
N HIS A 24 6.17 -24.89 -12.62
CA HIS A 24 5.69 -23.58 -12.22
C HIS A 24 6.37 -23.08 -10.94
N LYS A 25 6.47 -23.97 -9.96
CA LYS A 25 7.13 -23.65 -8.69
C LYS A 25 8.60 -23.31 -8.90
N GLY A 26 9.32 -24.09 -9.69
CA GLY A 26 10.72 -23.84 -10.05
C GLY A 26 10.89 -22.46 -10.71
N ILE A 27 10.07 -22.16 -11.72
CA ILE A 27 10.09 -20.86 -12.42
C ILE A 27 9.83 -19.71 -11.44
N LEU A 28 8.86 -19.84 -10.52
CA LEU A 28 8.56 -18.80 -9.53
C LEU A 28 9.68 -18.61 -8.51
N GLU A 29 10.35 -19.69 -8.08
CA GLU A 29 11.50 -19.62 -7.17
C GLU A 29 12.71 -18.96 -7.84
N ASP A 30 12.97 -19.27 -9.09
CA ASP A 30 14.04 -18.65 -9.87
C ASP A 30 13.74 -17.17 -10.16
N TYR A 31 12.49 -16.85 -10.51
CA TYR A 31 12.05 -15.47 -10.69
C TYR A 31 12.16 -14.66 -9.41
N PHE A 32 11.79 -15.25 -8.26
CA PHE A 32 11.95 -14.63 -6.95
C PHE A 32 13.41 -14.26 -6.69
N ARG A 33 14.33 -15.21 -6.87
CA ARG A 33 15.78 -15.00 -6.70
C ARG A 33 16.31 -13.94 -7.67
N TRP A 34 15.94 -14.05 -8.94
CA TRP A 34 16.36 -13.08 -9.97
C TRP A 34 15.95 -11.64 -9.62
N MET A 35 14.77 -11.45 -9.05
CA MET A 35 14.30 -10.13 -8.65
C MET A 35 14.99 -9.61 -7.38
N GLY A 36 15.18 -10.46 -6.39
CA GLY A 36 15.77 -10.11 -5.11
C GLY A 36 17.28 -9.91 -5.21
N ASP A 37 17.96 -10.94 -5.68
CA ASP A 37 19.42 -11.03 -5.61
C ASP A 37 20.10 -10.21 -6.72
N LEU A 38 19.60 -10.30 -7.95
CA LEU A 38 20.23 -9.64 -9.10
C LEU A 38 19.69 -8.22 -9.34
N ARG A 39 18.45 -7.93 -9.01
CA ARG A 39 17.83 -6.61 -9.26
C ARG A 39 17.63 -5.77 -8.00
N GLY A 40 17.90 -6.30 -6.82
CA GLY A 40 17.82 -5.60 -5.55
C GLY A 40 16.42 -5.01 -5.26
N LEU A 41 15.35 -5.68 -5.73
CA LEU A 41 13.99 -5.18 -5.52
C LEU A 41 13.54 -5.41 -4.07
N SER A 42 12.71 -4.49 -3.56
CA SER A 42 12.16 -4.64 -2.20
C SER A 42 11.31 -5.93 -2.09
N PRO A 43 11.30 -6.59 -0.91
CA PRO A 43 10.53 -7.82 -0.70
C PRO A 43 9.05 -7.69 -1.10
N GLN A 44 8.41 -6.58 -0.77
CA GLN A 44 7.01 -6.33 -1.15
C GLN A 44 6.82 -6.27 -2.66
N THR A 45 7.77 -5.64 -3.39
CA THR A 45 7.72 -5.57 -4.86
C THR A 45 7.90 -6.95 -5.46
N VAL A 46 8.77 -7.77 -4.88
CA VAL A 46 9.00 -9.15 -5.32
C VAL A 46 7.73 -9.99 -5.09
N GLU A 47 7.13 -9.93 -3.89
CA GLU A 47 5.88 -10.65 -3.59
C GLU A 47 4.76 -10.28 -4.57
N ASP A 48 4.53 -8.98 -4.83
CA ASP A 48 3.50 -8.51 -5.74
C ASP A 48 3.69 -9.02 -7.17
N ARG A 49 4.95 -9.15 -7.61
CA ARG A 49 5.30 -9.68 -8.93
C ARG A 49 5.15 -11.18 -9.00
N VAL A 50 5.55 -11.92 -7.97
CA VAL A 50 5.40 -13.38 -7.89
C VAL A 50 3.91 -13.77 -7.90
N VAL A 51 3.06 -13.03 -7.21
CA VAL A 51 1.61 -13.27 -7.24
C VAL A 51 1.04 -13.15 -8.66
N GLU A 52 1.47 -12.15 -9.42
CA GLU A 52 1.01 -12.00 -10.81
C GLU A 52 1.65 -13.04 -11.74
N ALA A 53 2.92 -13.37 -11.52
CA ALA A 53 3.59 -14.46 -12.25
C ALA A 53 2.88 -15.79 -12.05
N SER A 54 2.49 -16.12 -10.82
CA SER A 54 1.72 -17.33 -10.52
C SER A 54 0.37 -17.36 -11.25
N ARG A 55 -0.33 -16.22 -11.34
CA ARG A 55 -1.59 -16.13 -12.09
C ARG A 55 -1.40 -16.31 -13.58
N PHE A 56 -0.35 -15.70 -14.14
CA PHE A 56 -0.04 -15.84 -15.56
C PHE A 56 0.33 -17.27 -15.92
N LEU A 57 1.22 -17.91 -15.15
CA LEU A 57 1.61 -19.29 -15.36
C LEU A 57 0.43 -20.26 -15.22
N GLY A 58 -0.47 -20.03 -14.24
CA GLY A 58 -1.70 -20.79 -14.12
C GLY A 58 -2.65 -20.61 -15.32
N TRP A 59 -2.71 -19.41 -15.90
CA TRP A 59 -3.49 -19.14 -17.11
C TRP A 59 -2.89 -19.81 -18.36
N VAL A 60 -1.57 -19.86 -18.47
CA VAL A 60 -0.89 -20.59 -19.56
C VAL A 60 -1.33 -22.04 -19.60
N GLY A 61 -1.69 -22.63 -18.45
CA GLY A 61 -2.31 -23.94 -18.34
C GLY A 61 -1.39 -25.02 -17.84
N GLU A 62 -2.00 -26.18 -17.53
CA GLU A 62 -1.34 -27.28 -16.84
C GLU A 62 -0.63 -28.22 -17.80
N CYS A 63 -1.19 -28.43 -18.99
CA CYS A 63 -0.65 -29.40 -19.96
C CYS A 63 0.45 -28.77 -20.82
N GLY A 64 1.63 -29.42 -20.89
CA GLY A 64 2.70 -29.01 -21.77
C GLY A 64 3.23 -27.60 -21.50
N VAL A 65 3.33 -27.21 -20.22
CA VAL A 65 3.70 -25.83 -19.86
C VAL A 65 5.01 -25.39 -20.48
N ARG A 66 6.00 -26.26 -20.55
CA ARG A 66 7.30 -25.94 -21.15
C ARG A 66 7.18 -25.69 -22.65
N GLU A 67 6.49 -26.58 -23.36
CA GLU A 67 6.22 -26.44 -24.81
C GLU A 67 5.36 -25.19 -25.05
N ARG A 68 4.35 -24.96 -24.22
CA ARG A 68 3.47 -23.83 -24.36
C ARG A 68 4.15 -22.50 -23.99
N LEU A 69 5.06 -22.47 -23.03
CA LEU A 69 5.90 -21.30 -22.77
C LEU A 69 6.83 -20.99 -23.97
N GLY A 70 7.45 -22.01 -24.55
CA GLY A 70 8.26 -21.86 -25.75
C GLY A 70 7.47 -21.34 -26.96
N ALA A 71 6.20 -21.75 -27.08
CA ALA A 71 5.29 -21.35 -28.15
C ALA A 71 4.47 -20.06 -27.88
N LEU A 72 4.69 -19.39 -26.76
CA LEU A 72 3.97 -18.14 -26.42
C LEU A 72 4.13 -17.10 -27.51
N THR A 73 3.00 -16.51 -27.87
CA THR A 73 2.89 -15.48 -28.89
C THR A 73 2.41 -14.15 -28.30
N ARG A 74 2.53 -13.09 -29.09
CA ARG A 74 1.89 -11.79 -28.77
C ARG A 74 0.39 -11.91 -28.52
N LEU A 75 -0.30 -12.76 -29.28
CA LEU A 75 -1.75 -12.96 -29.16
C LEU A 75 -2.10 -13.51 -27.77
N ASP A 76 -1.33 -14.43 -27.23
CA ASP A 76 -1.53 -14.99 -25.89
C ASP A 76 -1.39 -13.91 -24.82
N VAL A 77 -0.39 -13.03 -24.93
CA VAL A 77 -0.20 -11.89 -24.04
C VAL A 77 -1.39 -10.94 -24.11
N ASP A 78 -1.87 -10.62 -25.31
CA ASP A 78 -3.04 -9.75 -25.51
C ASP A 78 -4.32 -10.37 -24.95
N LEU A 79 -4.53 -11.68 -25.10
CA LEU A 79 -5.66 -12.41 -24.54
C LEU A 79 -5.65 -12.39 -23.00
N TYR A 80 -4.49 -12.64 -22.40
CA TYR A 80 -4.33 -12.52 -20.95
C TYR A 80 -4.66 -11.11 -20.45
N MET A 81 -4.08 -10.09 -21.08
CA MET A 81 -4.33 -8.70 -20.72
C MET A 81 -5.80 -8.31 -20.87
N LYS A 82 -6.47 -8.74 -21.96
CA LYS A 82 -7.91 -8.52 -22.17
C LYS A 82 -8.75 -9.18 -21.08
N GLY A 83 -8.49 -10.43 -20.75
CA GLY A 83 -9.19 -11.15 -19.69
C GLY A 83 -9.06 -10.44 -18.33
N ARG A 84 -7.87 -9.91 -18.03
CA ARG A 84 -7.62 -9.16 -16.80
C ARG A 84 -8.26 -7.76 -16.81
N ALA A 85 -8.43 -7.14 -18.00
CA ALA A 85 -8.99 -5.81 -18.15
C ALA A 85 -10.46 -5.72 -17.72
N VAL A 86 -11.22 -6.81 -17.83
CA VAL A 86 -12.64 -6.85 -17.45
C VAL A 86 -12.85 -6.45 -15.97
N SER A 87 -11.90 -6.80 -15.07
CA SER A 87 -12.04 -6.61 -13.62
C SER A 87 -11.15 -5.50 -13.05
N LEU A 88 -10.31 -4.86 -13.86
CA LEU A 88 -9.28 -3.93 -13.38
C LEU A 88 -9.48 -2.52 -13.92
N HIS A 89 -9.34 -1.53 -13.05
CA HIS A 89 -9.25 -0.14 -13.46
C HIS A 89 -7.96 0.14 -14.26
N ARG A 90 -7.96 1.16 -15.12
CA ARG A 90 -6.87 1.55 -16.02
C ARG A 90 -5.50 1.63 -15.32
N ARG A 91 -5.42 2.29 -14.16
CA ARG A 91 -4.18 2.37 -13.36
C ARG A 91 -3.70 1.00 -12.86
N SER A 92 -4.62 0.12 -12.49
CA SER A 92 -4.30 -1.26 -12.07
C SER A 92 -3.79 -2.09 -13.23
N LEU A 93 -4.34 -1.90 -14.44
CA LEU A 93 -3.86 -2.52 -15.68
C LEU A 93 -2.43 -2.08 -16.04
N ASN A 94 -2.11 -0.81 -15.83
CA ASN A 94 -0.74 -0.33 -16.02
C ASN A 94 0.23 -1.03 -15.06
N GLY A 95 -0.13 -1.14 -13.77
CA GLY A 95 0.65 -1.91 -12.79
C GLY A 95 0.77 -3.40 -13.14
N LEU A 96 -0.29 -4.00 -13.69
CA LEU A 96 -0.28 -5.37 -14.22
C LEU A 96 0.72 -5.50 -15.38
N ALA A 97 0.63 -4.61 -16.36
CA ALA A 97 1.52 -4.60 -17.52
C ALA A 97 3.01 -4.52 -17.11
N MET A 98 3.34 -3.69 -16.13
CA MET A 98 4.70 -3.60 -15.60
C MET A 98 5.17 -4.93 -14.97
N ARG A 99 4.30 -5.62 -14.23
CA ARG A 99 4.62 -6.92 -13.61
C ARG A 99 4.77 -7.99 -14.67
N LEU A 100 3.87 -8.03 -15.65
CA LEU A 100 3.92 -8.99 -16.75
C LEU A 100 5.16 -8.79 -17.62
N ARG A 101 5.52 -7.55 -17.98
CA ARG A 101 6.78 -7.25 -18.70
C ARG A 101 8.00 -7.77 -17.95
N SER A 102 8.02 -7.63 -16.62
CA SER A 102 9.12 -8.13 -15.80
C SER A 102 9.23 -9.66 -15.86
N LEU A 103 8.10 -10.37 -15.80
CA LEU A 103 8.07 -11.83 -15.93
C LEU A 103 8.49 -12.29 -17.32
N LEU A 104 7.90 -11.72 -18.37
CA LEU A 104 8.21 -12.11 -19.76
C LEU A 104 9.68 -11.89 -20.10
N ARG A 105 10.28 -10.80 -19.62
CA ARG A 105 11.72 -10.58 -19.77
C ARG A 105 12.55 -11.64 -19.04
N PHE A 106 12.15 -12.03 -17.84
CA PHE A 106 12.80 -13.11 -17.11
C PHE A 106 12.69 -14.43 -17.88
N LEU A 107 11.48 -14.79 -18.34
CA LEU A 107 11.26 -16.03 -19.10
C LEU A 107 12.12 -16.08 -20.38
N TYR A 108 12.24 -14.96 -21.08
CA TYR A 108 13.10 -14.84 -22.26
C TYR A 108 14.59 -14.99 -21.91
N THR A 109 15.06 -14.26 -20.89
CA THR A 109 16.50 -14.31 -20.50
C THR A 109 16.92 -15.66 -19.94
N THR A 110 15.99 -16.46 -19.45
CA THR A 110 16.22 -17.84 -18.98
C THR A 110 15.91 -18.92 -20.01
N GLY A 111 15.61 -18.53 -21.27
CA GLY A 111 15.36 -19.47 -22.36
C GLY A 111 14.03 -20.23 -22.25
N GLN A 112 13.09 -19.77 -21.41
CA GLN A 112 11.76 -20.38 -21.29
C GLN A 112 10.82 -19.97 -22.43
N THR A 113 11.05 -18.82 -23.07
CA THR A 113 10.34 -18.35 -24.26
C THR A 113 11.32 -18.07 -25.39
N MET A 114 10.90 -18.33 -26.64
CA MET A 114 11.75 -18.13 -27.82
C MET A 114 11.95 -16.65 -28.16
N ASN A 115 10.95 -15.79 -27.82
CA ASN A 115 10.94 -14.37 -28.16
C ASN A 115 10.80 -13.51 -26.90
N ASP A 116 11.38 -12.29 -26.91
CA ASP A 116 11.12 -11.28 -25.89
C ASP A 116 9.74 -10.64 -26.14
N LEU A 117 8.76 -11.17 -25.43
CA LEU A 117 7.37 -10.67 -25.47
C LEU A 117 7.13 -9.50 -24.53
N ALA A 118 8.10 -9.06 -23.74
CA ALA A 118 7.93 -7.98 -22.77
C ALA A 118 7.49 -6.66 -23.44
N MET A 119 8.01 -6.37 -24.64
CA MET A 119 7.68 -5.16 -25.38
C MET A 119 6.31 -5.21 -26.05
N THR A 120 5.72 -6.38 -26.21
CA THR A 120 4.37 -6.53 -26.80
C THR A 120 3.25 -6.23 -25.83
N VAL A 121 3.54 -6.17 -24.52
CA VAL A 121 2.54 -5.89 -23.50
C VAL A 121 2.06 -4.44 -23.63
N ILE A 122 0.84 -4.25 -24.08
CA ILE A 122 0.22 -2.92 -24.20
C ILE A 122 -0.49 -2.59 -22.89
N ALA A 123 -0.25 -1.39 -22.38
CA ALA A 123 -0.96 -0.84 -21.24
C ALA A 123 -1.69 0.44 -21.65
N PRO A 124 -2.91 0.68 -21.14
CA PRO A 124 -3.60 1.93 -21.40
C PRO A 124 -2.78 3.11 -20.86
N PRO A 125 -2.73 4.23 -21.58
CA PRO A 125 -2.08 5.42 -21.06
C PRO A 125 -2.79 5.89 -19.79
N VAL A 126 -2.02 6.24 -18.78
CA VAL A 126 -2.52 6.83 -17.53
C VAL A 126 -2.14 8.30 -17.53
N HIS A 127 -3.13 9.16 -17.61
CA HIS A 127 -2.89 10.60 -17.57
C HIS A 127 -2.57 11.07 -16.14
N ALA A 128 -1.64 12.02 -16.01
CA ALA A 128 -1.19 12.55 -14.73
C ALA A 128 -2.33 13.10 -13.85
N PHE A 129 -3.45 13.47 -14.48
CA PHE A 129 -4.64 14.05 -13.84
C PHE A 129 -5.80 13.07 -13.68
N GLU A 130 -5.65 11.82 -14.14
CA GLU A 130 -6.64 10.77 -13.99
C GLU A 130 -6.70 10.32 -12.53
N GLY A 131 -7.86 10.45 -11.92
CA GLY A 131 -8.09 10.09 -10.53
C GLY A 131 -7.47 11.09 -9.54
N ILE A 132 -8.08 12.28 -9.44
CA ILE A 132 -7.81 13.20 -8.35
C ILE A 132 -8.05 12.45 -7.03
N PRO A 133 -7.05 12.37 -6.13
CA PRO A 133 -7.27 11.74 -4.84
C PRO A 133 -8.34 12.54 -4.10
N SER A 134 -9.46 11.93 -3.75
CA SER A 134 -10.39 12.55 -2.82
C SER A 134 -9.77 12.53 -1.42
N ALA A 135 -9.73 13.66 -0.76
CA ALA A 135 -9.43 13.76 0.66
C ALA A 135 -10.73 13.65 1.45
N MET A 136 -10.68 12.98 2.59
CA MET A 136 -11.77 13.04 3.55
C MET A 136 -11.88 14.45 4.11
N LEU A 137 -13.09 14.90 4.38
CA LEU A 137 -13.34 16.16 5.07
C LEU A 137 -12.79 16.10 6.50
N PRO A 138 -12.30 17.21 7.06
CA PRO A 138 -11.82 17.26 8.45
C PRO A 138 -12.85 16.75 9.46
N GLU A 139 -14.13 17.05 9.24
CA GLU A 139 -15.25 16.62 10.08
C GLU A 139 -15.40 15.10 10.07
N ASP A 140 -15.23 14.47 8.92
CA ASP A 140 -15.33 13.02 8.79
C ASP A 140 -14.13 12.31 9.43
N VAL A 141 -12.93 12.89 9.32
CA VAL A 141 -11.76 12.42 10.09
C VAL A 141 -12.05 12.50 11.59
N GLY A 142 -12.61 13.62 12.06
CA GLY A 142 -13.01 13.81 13.45
C GLY A 142 -14.02 12.76 13.93
N LYS A 143 -15.09 12.50 13.14
CA LYS A 143 -16.10 11.47 13.47
C LYS A 143 -15.48 10.08 13.62
N VAL A 144 -14.57 9.69 12.71
CA VAL A 144 -13.93 8.36 12.78
C VAL A 144 -13.00 8.25 13.98
N LEU A 145 -12.24 9.29 14.29
CA LEU A 145 -11.39 9.34 15.48
C LEU A 145 -12.23 9.24 16.75
N GLU A 146 -13.32 9.99 16.85
CA GLU A 146 -14.19 9.98 18.03
C GLU A 146 -14.88 8.63 18.21
N ALA A 147 -15.42 8.03 17.15
CA ALA A 147 -16.00 6.68 17.21
C ALA A 147 -14.96 5.62 17.64
N ALA A 148 -13.70 5.77 17.21
CA ALA A 148 -12.64 4.87 17.64
C ALA A 148 -12.24 5.12 19.11
N ARG A 149 -12.26 6.36 19.58
CA ARG A 149 -11.95 6.76 20.96
C ARG A 149 -12.99 6.24 21.95
N GLN A 150 -14.27 6.27 21.56
CA GLN A 150 -15.38 5.79 22.38
C GLN A 150 -15.44 4.26 22.51
N ASP A 151 -14.78 3.53 21.58
CA ASP A 151 -14.67 2.08 21.68
C ASP A 151 -13.60 1.69 22.70
N GLY A 152 -14.01 1.51 23.96
CA GLY A 152 -13.16 1.13 25.08
C GLY A 152 -12.57 -0.29 25.00
N THR A 153 -12.82 -1.05 23.94
CA THR A 153 -12.20 -2.38 23.77
C THR A 153 -10.70 -2.27 23.47
N ALA A 154 -9.97 -3.33 23.75
CA ALA A 154 -8.54 -3.42 23.42
C ALA A 154 -8.26 -3.14 21.93
N LYS A 155 -9.20 -3.51 21.05
CA LYS A 155 -9.15 -3.22 19.63
C LYS A 155 -9.41 -1.73 19.36
N GLY A 156 -10.38 -1.13 20.05
CA GLY A 156 -10.72 0.28 19.93
C GLY A 156 -9.56 1.18 20.31
N ILE A 157 -8.99 0.95 21.47
CA ILE A 157 -7.84 1.71 21.99
C ILE A 157 -6.64 1.64 21.02
N ARG A 158 -6.33 0.45 20.49
CA ARG A 158 -5.28 0.29 19.48
C ARG A 158 -5.58 1.05 18.20
N ASP A 159 -6.79 0.87 17.66
CA ASP A 159 -7.20 1.42 16.38
C ASP A 159 -7.23 2.96 16.44
N TYR A 160 -7.67 3.53 17.58
CA TYR A 160 -7.61 4.97 17.82
C TYR A 160 -6.18 5.50 17.75
N ALA A 161 -5.23 4.89 18.45
CA ALA A 161 -3.84 5.31 18.42
C ALA A 161 -3.23 5.22 17.00
N ILE A 162 -3.56 4.17 16.23
CA ILE A 162 -3.14 4.02 14.83
C ILE A 162 -3.72 5.14 13.97
N LEU A 163 -5.04 5.38 14.05
CA LEU A 163 -5.72 6.39 13.25
C LEU A 163 -5.25 7.79 13.58
N LEU A 164 -5.00 8.08 14.86
CA LEU A 164 -4.52 9.37 15.32
C LEU A 164 -3.11 9.67 14.76
N LEU A 165 -2.19 8.68 14.78
CA LEU A 165 -0.87 8.81 14.13
C LEU A 165 -1.00 9.16 12.64
N ILE A 166 -1.87 8.47 11.91
CA ILE A 166 -2.04 8.72 10.47
C ILE A 166 -2.67 10.10 10.25
N ALA A 167 -3.68 10.47 11.05
CA ALA A 167 -4.38 11.74 10.90
C ALA A 167 -3.50 12.95 11.26
N LYS A 168 -2.67 12.85 12.29
CA LYS A 168 -1.85 13.97 12.78
C LYS A 168 -0.53 14.14 12.01
N TYR A 169 0.16 13.05 11.71
CA TYR A 169 1.45 13.12 11.02
C TYR A 169 1.36 12.77 9.53
N GLY A 170 0.26 12.23 9.04
CA GLY A 170 0.14 11.80 7.66
C GLY A 170 1.03 10.60 7.31
N VAL A 171 1.52 9.84 8.27
CA VAL A 171 2.41 8.68 8.07
C VAL A 171 1.75 7.57 7.26
N ARG A 172 2.54 6.80 6.52
CA ARG A 172 2.02 5.66 5.74
C ARG A 172 1.65 4.51 6.66
N ALA A 173 0.64 3.74 6.27
CA ALA A 173 0.22 2.55 7.02
C ALA A 173 1.37 1.58 7.32
N GLY A 174 2.30 1.39 6.37
CA GLY A 174 3.49 0.55 6.57
C GLY A 174 4.48 1.14 7.58
N GLU A 175 4.58 2.46 7.68
CA GLU A 175 5.41 3.16 8.65
C GLU A 175 4.83 3.00 10.06
N VAL A 176 3.50 3.10 10.19
CA VAL A 176 2.81 2.86 11.47
C VAL A 176 2.96 1.41 11.94
N THR A 177 2.78 0.44 11.05
CA THR A 177 2.91 -0.98 11.42
C THR A 177 4.34 -1.39 11.77
N ALA A 178 5.34 -0.67 11.25
CA ALA A 178 6.76 -0.90 11.51
C ALA A 178 7.31 -0.08 12.71
N LEU A 179 6.49 0.80 13.32
CA LEU A 179 6.90 1.65 14.42
C LEU A 179 7.23 0.80 15.66
N ARG A 180 8.38 1.05 16.26
CA ARG A 180 8.92 0.28 17.39
C ARG A 180 8.90 1.08 18.68
N LEU A 181 8.94 0.38 19.81
CA LEU A 181 9.02 0.99 21.15
C LEU A 181 10.20 1.95 21.27
N ASP A 182 11.33 1.64 20.63
CA ASP A 182 12.54 2.46 20.65
C ASP A 182 12.45 3.71 19.75
N ASP A 183 11.43 3.81 18.91
CA ASP A 183 11.22 4.96 18.03
C ASP A 183 10.53 6.13 18.76
N VAL A 184 10.04 5.93 19.98
CA VAL A 184 9.41 6.98 20.80
C VAL A 184 10.36 7.34 21.95
N ASP A 185 10.86 8.57 21.91
CA ASP A 185 11.64 9.15 22.99
C ASP A 185 10.72 9.99 23.89
N TRP A 186 10.22 9.37 24.95
CA TRP A 186 9.29 10.00 25.88
C TRP A 186 9.89 11.17 26.67
N ARG A 187 11.20 11.19 26.88
CA ARG A 187 11.88 12.24 27.64
C ARG A 187 12.10 13.50 26.80
N LYS A 188 12.39 13.29 25.50
CA LYS A 188 12.60 14.38 24.55
C LYS A 188 11.34 14.77 23.81
N GLU A 189 10.23 14.07 24.06
CA GLU A 189 8.96 14.25 23.35
C GLU A 189 9.12 14.19 21.84
N LEU A 190 9.82 13.13 21.37
CA LEU A 190 10.10 12.94 19.96
C LEU A 190 9.64 11.56 19.49
N ILE A 191 9.14 11.49 18.26
CA ILE A 191 8.83 10.25 17.56
C ILE A 191 9.63 10.16 16.26
N ARG A 192 10.31 9.04 16.04
CA ARG A 192 11.09 8.76 14.85
C ARG A 192 10.29 7.92 13.86
N ILE A 193 10.07 8.44 12.67
CA ILE A 193 9.37 7.75 11.59
C ILE A 193 10.36 7.32 10.53
N ARG A 194 10.44 6.01 10.31
CA ARG A 194 11.29 5.42 9.27
C ARG A 194 10.50 5.26 7.98
N HIS A 195 10.86 6.03 6.97
CA HIS A 195 10.18 6.01 5.67
C HIS A 195 10.58 4.79 4.85
N SER A 196 9.70 3.78 4.79
CA SER A 196 9.96 2.48 4.17
C SER A 196 10.35 2.54 2.68
N LYS A 197 9.89 3.56 1.94
CA LYS A 197 10.20 3.73 0.51
C LYS A 197 11.51 4.46 0.24
N THR A 198 12.00 5.26 1.18
CA THR A 198 13.18 6.11 0.99
C THR A 198 14.34 5.68 1.85
N GLY A 199 14.11 4.91 2.91
CA GLY A 199 15.08 4.62 3.96
C GLY A 199 15.38 5.82 4.87
N ALA A 200 14.85 7.01 4.53
CA ALA A 200 15.05 8.22 5.34
C ALA A 200 14.31 8.10 6.68
N MET A 201 14.80 8.84 7.66
CA MET A 201 14.20 8.93 8.99
C MET A 201 13.79 10.39 9.26
N SER A 202 12.53 10.59 9.63
CA SER A 202 12.05 11.87 10.14
C SER A 202 11.93 11.81 11.66
N CYS A 203 12.40 12.84 12.33
CA CYS A 203 12.22 13.04 13.76
C CYS A 203 11.18 14.15 13.95
N LEU A 204 10.05 13.81 14.58
CA LEU A 204 8.91 14.70 14.74
C LEU A 204 8.61 14.90 16.22
N PRO A 205 8.06 16.06 16.62
CA PRO A 205 7.60 16.25 17.99
C PRO A 205 6.48 15.25 18.31
N LEU A 206 6.53 14.64 19.49
CA LEU A 206 5.46 13.79 19.99
C LEU A 206 4.34 14.68 20.53
N LEU A 207 3.28 14.82 19.72
CA LEU A 207 2.12 15.62 20.15
C LEU A 207 1.48 15.00 21.41
N PRO A 208 1.08 15.80 22.41
CA PRO A 208 0.53 15.30 23.68
C PRO A 208 -0.61 14.29 23.47
N GLU A 209 -1.58 14.59 22.62
CA GLU A 209 -2.70 13.69 22.31
C GLU A 209 -2.26 12.34 21.70
N VAL A 210 -1.19 12.33 20.91
CA VAL A 210 -0.65 11.09 20.32
C VAL A 210 0.12 10.31 21.39
N GLY A 211 0.90 11.01 22.22
CA GLY A 211 1.60 10.42 23.35
C GLY A 211 0.64 9.73 24.33
N GLU A 212 -0.42 10.40 24.71
CA GLU A 212 -1.48 9.85 25.58
C GLU A 212 -2.15 8.62 24.96
N ALA A 213 -2.53 8.69 23.68
CA ALA A 213 -3.14 7.55 22.99
C ALA A 213 -2.18 6.34 22.91
N LEU A 214 -0.90 6.58 22.67
CA LEU A 214 0.11 5.52 22.66
C LEU A 214 0.31 4.92 24.06
N LEU A 215 0.43 5.75 25.10
CA LEU A 215 0.55 5.30 26.49
C LEU A 215 -0.65 4.48 26.93
N ASN A 216 -1.86 4.96 26.63
CA ASN A 216 -3.08 4.22 26.93
C ASN A 216 -3.08 2.86 26.24
N TYR A 217 -2.73 2.79 24.96
CA TYR A 217 -2.63 1.52 24.25
C TYR A 217 -1.57 0.59 24.86
N LEU A 218 -0.38 1.11 25.17
CA LEU A 218 0.73 0.31 25.70
C LEU A 218 0.42 -0.26 27.09
N GLN A 219 -0.27 0.52 27.93
CA GLN A 219 -0.60 0.14 29.29
C GLN A 219 -1.85 -0.75 29.39
N GLN A 220 -2.90 -0.43 28.64
CA GLN A 220 -4.22 -1.05 28.82
C GLN A 220 -4.50 -2.19 27.85
N SER A 221 -3.92 -2.17 26.64
CA SER A 221 -4.45 -3.00 25.55
C SER A 221 -3.41 -3.76 24.76
N ARG A 222 -2.15 -3.37 24.81
CA ARG A 222 -1.10 -4.07 24.06
C ARG A 222 -0.85 -5.45 24.66
N PRO A 223 -0.98 -6.55 23.86
CA PRO A 223 -0.65 -7.88 24.34
C PRO A 223 0.80 -7.97 24.81
N ARG A 224 1.04 -8.73 25.89
CA ARG A 224 2.41 -9.02 26.34
C ARG A 224 3.10 -9.94 25.32
N THR A 225 4.15 -9.46 24.71
CA THR A 225 4.95 -10.17 23.69
C THR A 225 6.40 -9.73 23.75
N SER A 226 7.30 -10.53 23.16
CA SER A 226 8.71 -10.17 22.97
C SER A 226 8.94 -9.23 21.77
N PHE A 227 7.93 -8.99 20.95
CA PHE A 227 8.05 -8.11 19.78
C PHE A 227 8.24 -6.65 20.21
N ARG A 228 9.12 -5.95 19.49
CA ARG A 228 9.44 -4.54 19.75
C ARG A 228 8.52 -3.58 19.00
N GLU A 229 7.74 -4.05 18.01
CA GLU A 229 6.76 -3.24 17.31
C GLU A 229 5.68 -2.74 18.29
N ILE A 230 5.30 -1.46 18.18
CA ILE A 230 4.29 -0.87 19.06
C ILE A 230 2.96 -1.59 18.85
N PHE A 231 2.51 -1.69 17.58
CA PHE A 231 1.19 -2.21 17.27
C PHE A 231 1.18 -3.71 16.98
N ILE A 232 0.44 -4.43 17.82
CA ILE A 232 0.30 -5.88 17.78
C ILE A 232 -1.16 -6.25 17.43
N ARG A 233 -1.36 -7.38 16.78
CA ARG A 233 -2.69 -7.94 16.53
C ARG A 233 -3.37 -8.29 17.86
N CYS A 234 -4.66 -7.94 17.97
CA CYS A 234 -5.46 -8.26 19.18
C CYS A 234 -5.94 -9.72 19.23
N GLN A 235 -5.57 -10.55 18.26
CA GLN A 235 -5.95 -11.96 18.18
C GLN A 235 -4.71 -12.84 18.13
N ALA A 236 -4.75 -13.97 18.80
CA ALA A 236 -3.68 -14.96 18.76
C ALA A 236 -3.48 -15.51 17.33
N PRO A 237 -2.25 -15.81 16.94
CA PRO A 237 -1.02 -15.50 17.65
C PRO A 237 -0.75 -13.99 17.66
N TYR A 238 -0.40 -13.46 18.86
CA TYR A 238 -0.10 -12.04 19.07
C TYR A 238 1.21 -11.67 18.38
N ARG A 239 1.12 -11.19 17.15
CA ARG A 239 2.25 -10.83 16.28
C ARG A 239 2.07 -9.42 15.75
N PRO A 240 3.15 -8.74 15.33
CA PRO A 240 3.06 -7.50 14.58
C PRO A 240 2.20 -7.65 13.32
N PHE A 241 1.71 -6.55 12.82
CA PHE A 241 1.09 -6.53 11.49
C PHE A 241 2.13 -6.88 10.43
N ARG A 242 1.77 -7.69 9.44
CA ARG A 242 2.69 -8.11 8.37
C ARG A 242 3.19 -6.91 7.55
N ASN A 243 2.28 -5.99 7.23
CA ASN A 243 2.54 -4.78 6.44
C ASN A 243 1.38 -3.79 6.58
N GLY A 244 1.50 -2.63 5.94
CA GLY A 244 0.47 -1.59 5.97
C GLY A 244 -0.88 -1.99 5.37
N SER A 245 -0.93 -2.96 4.46
CA SER A 245 -2.19 -3.45 3.89
C SER A 245 -3.07 -4.10 4.96
N SER A 246 -2.48 -4.61 6.04
CA SER A 246 -3.19 -5.18 7.18
C SER A 246 -4.10 -4.16 7.90
N LEU A 247 -3.84 -2.87 7.75
CA LEU A 247 -4.66 -1.81 8.35
C LEU A 247 -5.89 -1.46 7.50
N TYR A 248 -5.96 -1.94 6.25
CA TYR A 248 -7.07 -1.57 5.36
C TYR A 248 -8.44 -2.00 5.91
N GLY A 249 -8.57 -3.26 6.31
CA GLY A 249 -9.81 -3.79 6.89
C GLY A 249 -10.20 -3.09 8.20
N MET A 250 -9.20 -2.73 9.04
CA MET A 250 -9.44 -1.96 10.26
C MET A 250 -10.03 -0.59 9.93
N VAL A 251 -9.44 0.14 8.99
CA VAL A 251 -9.93 1.46 8.58
C VAL A 251 -11.33 1.37 8.00
N GLN A 252 -11.60 0.39 7.13
CA GLN A 252 -12.94 0.15 6.57
C GLN A 252 -14.00 -0.04 7.68
N TRP A 253 -13.67 -0.85 8.67
CA TRP A 253 -14.57 -1.12 9.78
C TRP A 253 -14.81 0.15 10.62
N ARG A 254 -13.77 0.96 10.88
CA ARG A 254 -13.91 2.22 11.62
C ARG A 254 -14.69 3.28 10.86
N LEU A 255 -14.53 3.36 9.54
CA LEU A 255 -15.34 4.22 8.67
C LEU A 255 -16.82 3.83 8.75
N ALA A 256 -17.12 2.54 8.66
CA ALA A 256 -18.49 2.04 8.77
C ALA A 256 -19.10 2.30 10.16
N ALA A 257 -18.34 2.09 11.24
CA ALA A 257 -18.79 2.36 12.61
C ALA A 257 -19.09 3.84 12.85
N ALA A 258 -18.40 4.76 12.16
CA ALA A 258 -18.62 6.18 12.22
C ALA A 258 -19.68 6.68 11.21
N ASN A 259 -20.32 5.80 10.43
CA ASN A 259 -21.22 6.16 9.32
C ASN A 259 -20.56 7.11 8.30
N VAL A 260 -19.27 6.98 8.06
CA VAL A 260 -18.53 7.81 7.12
C VAL A 260 -18.27 7.02 5.83
N VAL A 261 -18.70 7.59 4.71
CA VAL A 261 -18.48 7.04 3.37
C VAL A 261 -17.60 8.03 2.57
N PRO A 262 -16.26 7.86 2.58
CA PRO A 262 -15.38 8.76 1.85
C PRO A 262 -15.62 8.66 0.34
N VAL A 263 -15.57 9.79 -0.34
CA VAL A 263 -15.54 9.81 -1.81
C VAL A 263 -14.16 9.29 -2.26
N GLY A 264 -14.12 8.16 -2.97
CA GLY A 264 -12.91 7.55 -3.51
C GLY A 264 -12.24 6.52 -2.59
N LYS A 265 -10.96 6.72 -2.22
CA LYS A 265 -10.21 5.73 -1.43
C LYS A 265 -10.71 5.60 0.01
N ARG A 266 -10.94 4.35 0.44
CA ARG A 266 -11.50 4.01 1.77
C ARG A 266 -10.48 3.30 2.67
N GLY A 267 -9.24 3.71 2.66
CA GLY A 267 -8.19 3.06 3.43
C GLY A 267 -7.29 4.07 4.15
N PRO A 268 -6.19 3.66 4.78
CA PRO A 268 -5.27 4.55 5.52
C PRO A 268 -4.79 5.75 4.71
N HIS A 269 -4.68 5.62 3.39
CA HIS A 269 -4.28 6.72 2.52
C HIS A 269 -5.28 7.90 2.48
N SER A 270 -6.58 7.67 2.76
CA SER A 270 -7.56 8.75 2.80
C SER A 270 -7.28 9.73 3.94
N PHE A 271 -6.87 9.24 5.11
CA PHE A 271 -6.44 10.06 6.24
C PHE A 271 -5.17 10.87 5.93
N ARG A 272 -4.19 10.20 5.31
CA ARG A 272 -2.95 10.88 4.89
C ARG A 272 -3.23 11.98 3.85
N HIS A 273 -4.13 11.74 2.89
CA HIS A 273 -4.56 12.75 1.94
C HIS A 273 -5.29 13.92 2.64
N ALA A 274 -6.18 13.61 3.59
CA ALA A 274 -6.85 14.64 4.40
C ALA A 274 -5.83 15.52 5.16
N ARG A 275 -4.80 14.90 5.78
CA ARG A 275 -3.74 15.65 6.45
C ARG A 275 -2.95 16.54 5.51
N ALA A 276 -2.56 16.02 4.33
CA ALA A 276 -1.84 16.80 3.33
C ALA A 276 -2.64 18.02 2.85
N VAL A 277 -3.95 17.84 2.59
CA VAL A 277 -4.85 18.93 2.19
C VAL A 277 -5.05 19.92 3.34
N SER A 278 -5.19 19.45 4.58
CA SER A 278 -5.28 20.32 5.76
C SER A 278 -4.05 21.21 5.93
N MET A 279 -2.85 20.66 5.73
CA MET A 279 -1.61 21.46 5.78
C MET A 279 -1.53 22.47 4.63
N LEU A 280 -1.95 22.07 3.44
CA LEU A 280 -1.99 22.97 2.28
C LEU A 280 -2.96 24.14 2.52
N ARG A 281 -4.16 23.88 3.06
CA ARG A 281 -5.13 24.91 3.44
C ARG A 281 -4.61 25.82 4.56
N ALA A 282 -3.76 25.32 5.43
CA ALA A 282 -3.05 26.10 6.43
C ALA A 282 -1.82 26.85 5.86
N SER A 283 -1.71 26.94 4.53
CA SER A 283 -0.62 27.62 3.82
C SER A 283 0.78 27.11 4.12
N VAL A 284 0.90 25.84 4.54
CA VAL A 284 2.21 25.20 4.72
C VAL A 284 2.86 25.00 3.33
N PRO A 285 4.12 25.40 3.15
CA PRO A 285 4.82 25.24 1.86
C PRO A 285 4.80 23.81 1.37
N VAL A 286 4.56 23.61 0.07
CA VAL A 286 4.47 22.27 -0.57
C VAL A 286 5.70 21.41 -0.30
N LYS A 287 6.89 22.05 -0.24
CA LYS A 287 8.14 21.37 0.08
C LYS A 287 8.11 20.79 1.49
N GLU A 288 7.69 21.56 2.48
CA GLU A 288 7.61 21.12 3.88
C GLU A 288 6.58 20.00 4.06
N ILE A 289 5.43 20.09 3.35
CA ILE A 289 4.46 19.00 3.29
C ILE A 289 5.11 17.73 2.72
N GLY A 290 5.90 17.87 1.65
CA GLY A 290 6.63 16.76 1.04
C GLY A 290 7.64 16.12 2.00
N ASP A 291 8.40 16.94 2.70
CA ASP A 291 9.42 16.51 3.67
C ASP A 291 8.77 15.78 4.87
N LEU A 292 7.71 16.34 5.43
CA LEU A 292 6.95 15.72 6.53
C LEU A 292 6.38 14.37 6.11
N LEU A 293 5.81 14.30 4.91
CA LEU A 293 5.21 13.09 4.38
C LEU A 293 6.25 12.09 3.85
N GLY A 294 7.54 12.43 3.79
CA GLY A 294 8.61 11.58 3.26
C GLY A 294 8.40 11.27 1.76
N HIS A 295 8.12 12.29 0.96
CA HIS A 295 8.05 12.18 -0.50
C HIS A 295 9.46 12.29 -1.12
N ARG A 296 9.76 11.42 -2.11
CA ARG A 296 11.02 11.49 -2.86
C ARG A 296 11.02 12.58 -3.94
N ALA A 297 9.86 12.81 -4.54
CA ALA A 297 9.70 13.74 -5.66
C ALA A 297 8.58 14.74 -5.32
N ALA A 298 8.82 15.99 -5.73
CA ALA A 298 7.84 17.08 -5.60
C ALA A 298 6.49 16.73 -6.24
N ASP A 299 6.50 16.00 -7.37
CA ASP A 299 5.30 15.55 -8.07
C ASP A 299 4.32 14.76 -7.18
N SER A 300 4.84 14.01 -6.19
CA SER A 300 3.99 13.28 -5.25
C SER A 300 3.20 14.22 -4.33
N THR A 301 3.71 15.43 -4.09
CA THR A 301 3.06 16.46 -3.26
C THR A 301 2.18 17.36 -4.12
N LEU A 302 2.56 17.62 -5.38
CA LEU A 302 1.76 18.41 -6.33
C LEU A 302 0.37 17.81 -6.60
N VAL A 303 0.21 16.49 -6.39
CA VAL A 303 -1.11 15.84 -6.43
C VAL A 303 -2.10 16.49 -5.46
N TYR A 304 -1.65 17.02 -4.33
CA TYR A 304 -2.52 17.67 -3.33
C TYR A 304 -2.95 19.07 -3.72
N LEU A 305 -2.17 19.79 -4.54
CA LEU A 305 -2.58 21.09 -5.10
C LEU A 305 -3.87 20.99 -5.91
N LYS A 306 -4.12 19.84 -6.53
CA LYS A 306 -5.35 19.56 -7.28
C LYS A 306 -6.58 19.41 -6.38
N LEU A 307 -6.39 19.09 -5.10
CA LEU A 307 -7.48 18.99 -4.11
C LEU A 307 -7.83 20.33 -3.50
N ALA A 308 -6.95 21.32 -3.63
CA ALA A 308 -7.19 22.70 -3.23
C ALA A 308 -7.77 23.55 -4.39
N THR A 309 -8.46 22.91 -5.33
CA THR A 309 -9.06 23.60 -6.50
C THR A 309 -10.03 24.70 -6.11
N ASP A 310 -10.72 24.60 -4.98
CA ASP A 310 -11.60 25.66 -4.51
C ASP A 310 -10.81 26.89 -4.08
N ASP A 311 -9.63 26.69 -3.47
CA ASP A 311 -8.71 27.78 -3.12
C ASP A 311 -8.04 28.36 -4.38
N LEU A 312 -7.78 27.52 -5.41
CA LEU A 312 -7.26 27.97 -6.70
C LEU A 312 -8.32 28.74 -7.51
N ARG A 313 -9.60 28.42 -7.37
CA ARG A 313 -10.70 29.19 -7.97
C ARG A 313 -10.81 30.58 -7.40
N ALA A 314 -10.49 30.76 -6.11
CA ALA A 314 -10.51 32.09 -5.46
C ALA A 314 -9.40 33.02 -5.98
N VAL A 315 -8.28 32.45 -6.52
CA VAL A 315 -7.20 33.23 -7.15
C VAL A 315 -7.22 33.15 -8.67
N ALA A 316 -8.14 32.41 -9.28
CA ALA A 316 -8.29 32.37 -10.72
C ALA A 316 -8.79 33.73 -11.22
N MET A 317 -8.11 34.25 -12.25
CA MET A 317 -8.59 35.45 -12.93
C MET A 317 -9.95 35.17 -13.57
N GLU A 318 -10.86 36.16 -13.47
CA GLU A 318 -12.12 36.10 -14.20
C GLU A 318 -11.87 35.90 -15.70
N ILE A 319 -12.66 35.02 -16.32
CA ILE A 319 -12.59 34.83 -17.77
C ILE A 319 -13.04 36.15 -18.41
N PRO A 320 -12.23 36.78 -19.29
CA PRO A 320 -12.63 38.01 -19.95
C PRO A 320 -13.99 37.84 -20.64
N ALA A 321 -14.92 38.77 -20.38
CA ALA A 321 -16.22 38.75 -21.01
C ALA A 321 -16.05 38.80 -22.54
N GLY A 322 -16.46 37.75 -23.25
CA GLY A 322 -16.35 37.66 -24.72
C GLY A 322 -15.64 36.43 -25.29
N VAL A 323 -15.02 35.58 -24.46
CA VAL A 323 -14.47 34.30 -24.94
C VAL A 323 -15.58 33.26 -24.97
N LYS A 324 -16.12 32.94 -26.14
CA LYS A 324 -16.99 31.77 -26.33
C LYS A 324 -16.10 30.51 -26.22
N ILE A 325 -16.40 29.63 -25.27
CA ILE A 325 -15.80 28.32 -25.11
C ILE A 325 -16.45 27.35 -26.10
#